data_a084013a5b36a26a8e77acddc2d606e0
#
_entry.id   a084013a5b36a26a8e77acddc2d606e0
#
_cell.length_a   1.000
_cell.length_b   1.000
_cell.length_c   1.000
_cell.angle_alpha   90.00
_cell.angle_beta   90.00
_cell.angle_gamma   90.00
#
_symmetry.space_group_name_H-M   'P 1'
#
loop_
_entity.id
_entity.type
_entity.pdbx_description
1 polymer ?
#
loop_
_entity_poly.entity_id
_entity_poly.type
_entity_poly.pdbx_seq_one_letter_code
_entity_poly.pdbx_strand_id
1 'polypeptide(L)'
;MAKQTIKVAASTSNAVKTTAPASLLNEANNVLTNFQTYPGMNIYELKWKILDMLCRQYPANTTLEEVYLKADTLNRYYSTNIFSILSMAKGIIHIPDIDQRLQNGDPTLVKDNTKPNNDIATIISGHTNYSFATKYCACHNPAAYPIYDNIVADFFVAAIKSEHFTSPAIIGLSVSQIRNQMKNDYVFYKDIYTAFMQQYNLTSLTFRKVDWYIWTAGKLLKGLLPAPSKNRSSVNVWTAGKSKMPQLPQFKQLFQLV
;
A
#
# COMPACT_ATOMS: atom_id res chain seq x y z
N MET A 1 -61.76 -26.69 -12.25
CA MET A 1 -60.80 -25.58 -11.97
C MET A 1 -59.93 -25.98 -10.80
N ALA A 2 -58.72 -26.45 -11.04
CA ALA A 2 -57.79 -26.90 -10.01
C ALA A 2 -56.85 -25.74 -9.63
N LYS A 3 -56.83 -25.38 -8.34
CA LYS A 3 -55.93 -24.37 -7.78
C LYS A 3 -54.54 -25.02 -7.60
N GLN A 4 -53.56 -24.60 -8.37
CA GLN A 4 -52.15 -24.89 -8.16
C GLN A 4 -51.62 -24.05 -7.00
N THR A 5 -51.21 -24.71 -5.93
CA THR A 5 -50.54 -24.10 -4.78
C THR A 5 -49.04 -24.07 -5.10
N ILE A 6 -48.48 -22.89 -5.30
CA ILE A 6 -47.04 -22.68 -5.46
C ILE A 6 -46.40 -22.79 -4.07
N LYS A 7 -45.60 -23.83 -3.83
CA LYS A 7 -44.71 -23.95 -2.67
C LYS A 7 -43.49 -23.06 -2.93
N VAL A 8 -43.38 -21.96 -2.18
CA VAL A 8 -42.16 -21.17 -2.10
C VAL A 8 -41.15 -21.95 -1.23
N ALA A 9 -40.08 -22.41 -1.84
CA ALA A 9 -38.97 -23.01 -1.13
C ALA A 9 -38.26 -21.92 -0.32
N ALA A 10 -38.19 -22.08 0.99
CA ALA A 10 -37.39 -21.24 1.87
C ALA A 10 -35.90 -21.47 1.55
N SER A 11 -35.24 -20.44 1.05
CA SER A 11 -33.79 -20.45 0.91
C SER A 11 -33.19 -20.35 2.31
N THR A 12 -32.60 -21.41 2.78
CA THR A 12 -31.74 -21.41 3.95
C THR A 12 -30.48 -20.64 3.59
N SER A 13 -30.41 -19.38 4.04
CA SER A 13 -29.15 -18.62 4.04
C SER A 13 -28.20 -19.33 5.02
N ASN A 14 -27.24 -20.07 4.47
CA ASN A 14 -26.05 -20.47 5.22
C ASN A 14 -25.30 -19.20 5.62
N ALA A 15 -25.60 -18.70 6.81
CA ALA A 15 -24.76 -17.70 7.46
C ALA A 15 -23.39 -18.35 7.68
N VAL A 16 -22.43 -17.99 6.85
CA VAL A 16 -21.01 -18.28 7.07
C VAL A 16 -20.70 -17.69 8.45
N LYS A 17 -20.42 -18.55 9.43
CA LYS A 17 -19.86 -18.13 10.71
C LYS A 17 -18.49 -17.50 10.43
N THR A 18 -18.47 -16.21 10.22
CA THR A 18 -17.24 -15.43 10.27
C THR A 18 -16.80 -15.40 11.72
N THR A 19 -15.94 -16.34 12.11
CA THR A 19 -15.13 -16.15 13.32
C THR A 19 -14.43 -14.81 13.17
N ALA A 20 -14.54 -13.94 14.19
CA ALA A 20 -13.87 -12.65 14.18
C ALA A 20 -12.40 -12.86 13.81
N PRO A 21 -11.86 -12.12 12.83
CA PRO A 21 -10.50 -12.34 12.37
C PRO A 21 -9.54 -12.14 13.53
N ALA A 22 -8.56 -13.02 13.67
CA ALA A 22 -7.54 -12.90 14.68
C ALA A 22 -6.82 -11.56 14.51
N SER A 23 -6.57 -10.86 15.62
CA SER A 23 -5.80 -9.60 15.59
C SER A 23 -4.40 -9.87 15.06
N LEU A 24 -3.97 -9.09 14.05
CA LEU A 24 -2.59 -9.13 13.53
C LEU A 24 -1.64 -8.21 14.31
N LEU A 25 -2.11 -7.51 15.33
CA LEU A 25 -1.33 -6.48 16.02
C LEU A 25 -0.06 -7.05 16.68
N ASN A 26 -0.16 -8.19 17.35
CA ASN A 26 0.98 -8.79 18.02
C ASN A 26 2.05 -9.26 17.03
N GLU A 27 1.61 -9.84 15.90
CA GLU A 27 2.52 -10.25 14.84
C GLU A 27 3.19 -9.04 14.16
N ALA A 28 2.41 -7.99 13.86
CA ALA A 28 2.93 -6.76 13.31
C ALA A 28 3.97 -6.11 14.24
N ASN A 29 3.70 -6.03 15.54
CA ASN A 29 4.64 -5.51 16.53
C ASN A 29 5.92 -6.36 16.61
N ASN A 30 5.81 -7.68 16.53
CA ASN A 30 6.98 -8.57 16.51
C ASN A 30 7.83 -8.34 15.26
N VAL A 31 7.22 -8.24 14.08
CA VAL A 31 7.93 -7.90 12.84
C VAL A 31 8.62 -6.54 12.95
N LEU A 32 7.94 -5.52 13.47
CA LEU A 32 8.49 -4.17 13.62
C LEU A 32 9.67 -4.13 14.61
N THR A 33 9.58 -4.83 15.75
CA THR A 33 10.66 -4.91 16.75
C THR A 33 11.92 -5.56 16.17
N ASN A 34 11.74 -6.58 15.31
CA ASN A 34 12.83 -7.32 14.71
C ASN A 34 13.18 -6.86 13.29
N PHE A 35 12.61 -5.73 12.83
CA PHE A 35 12.67 -5.31 11.42
C PHE A 35 14.11 -5.23 10.87
N GLN A 36 15.04 -4.70 11.66
CA GLN A 36 16.43 -4.54 11.26
C GLN A 36 17.20 -5.88 11.12
N THR A 37 16.71 -6.94 11.75
CA THR A 37 17.36 -8.26 11.71
C THR A 37 17.09 -9.00 10.39
N TYR A 38 16.10 -8.53 9.60
CA TYR A 38 15.77 -9.15 8.32
C TYR A 38 16.74 -8.71 7.22
N PRO A 39 17.14 -9.62 6.32
CA PRO A 39 18.06 -9.30 5.24
C PRO A 39 17.59 -8.10 4.41
N GLY A 40 18.41 -7.07 4.33
CA GLY A 40 18.15 -5.86 3.55
C GLY A 40 17.19 -4.83 4.20
N MET A 41 16.58 -5.14 5.35
CA MET A 41 15.65 -4.22 6.01
C MET A 41 16.37 -3.07 6.70
N ASN A 42 17.59 -3.27 7.19
CA ASN A 42 18.43 -2.21 7.73
C ASN A 42 18.70 -1.10 6.69
N ILE A 43 18.94 -1.45 5.43
CA ILE A 43 19.13 -0.49 4.34
C ILE A 43 17.80 0.21 4.00
N TYR A 44 16.71 -0.54 4.01
CA TYR A 44 15.38 0.00 3.73
C TYR A 44 14.95 1.01 4.80
N GLU A 45 15.17 0.68 6.07
CA GLU A 45 14.92 1.59 7.19
C GLU A 45 15.84 2.83 7.15
N LEU A 46 17.13 2.64 6.84
CA LEU A 46 18.07 3.76 6.70
C LEU A 46 17.62 4.74 5.61
N LYS A 47 17.23 4.24 4.45
CA LYS A 47 16.71 5.06 3.35
C LYS A 47 15.49 5.88 3.79
N TRP A 48 14.58 5.26 4.54
CA TRP A 48 13.43 5.97 5.08
C TRP A 48 13.83 7.03 6.09
N LYS A 49 14.72 6.72 7.03
CA LYS A 49 15.22 7.70 8.02
C LYS A 49 15.84 8.92 7.36
N ILE A 50 16.59 8.73 6.27
CA ILE A 50 17.16 9.85 5.50
C ILE A 50 16.05 10.70 4.87
N LEU A 51 15.05 10.08 4.25
CA LEU A 51 13.93 10.83 3.67
C LEU A 51 13.10 11.56 4.73
N ASP A 52 12.79 10.91 5.84
CA ASP A 52 12.09 11.54 6.98
C ASP A 52 12.89 12.74 7.52
N MET A 53 14.21 12.59 7.64
CA MET A 53 15.08 13.69 8.03
C MET A 53 15.02 14.86 7.03
N LEU A 54 15.08 14.58 5.73
CA LEU A 54 14.97 15.60 4.69
C LEU A 54 13.62 16.33 4.72
N CYS A 55 12.51 15.58 4.85
CA CYS A 55 11.19 16.18 4.89
C CYS A 55 10.96 17.00 6.18
N ARG A 56 11.61 16.65 7.29
CA ARG A 56 11.59 17.45 8.52
C ARG A 56 12.48 18.68 8.45
N GLN A 57 13.64 18.55 7.84
CA GLN A 57 14.58 19.67 7.64
C GLN A 57 14.03 20.70 6.66
N TYR A 58 13.34 20.24 5.63
CA TYR A 58 12.75 21.04 4.55
C TYR A 58 11.25 20.77 4.44
N PRO A 59 10.43 21.19 5.42
CA PRO A 59 9.02 20.82 5.47
C PRO A 59 8.17 21.47 4.37
N ALA A 60 8.57 22.67 3.91
CA ALA A 60 7.89 23.40 2.86
C ALA A 60 8.25 22.89 1.45
N ASN A 61 7.36 23.15 0.50
CA ASN A 61 7.55 22.83 -0.91
C ASN A 61 7.56 24.12 -1.77
N THR A 62 8.30 25.14 -1.31
CA THR A 62 8.31 26.47 -1.90
C THR A 62 9.58 26.77 -2.69
N THR A 63 10.71 26.11 -2.39
CA THR A 63 11.98 26.31 -3.08
C THR A 63 12.32 25.13 -3.98
N LEU A 64 12.86 25.43 -5.16
CA LEU A 64 13.17 24.39 -6.16
C LEU A 64 14.23 23.41 -5.67
N GLU A 65 15.24 23.93 -5.00
CA GLU A 65 16.39 23.17 -4.51
C GLU A 65 15.96 22.12 -3.47
N GLU A 66 15.12 22.52 -2.52
CA GLU A 66 14.64 21.63 -1.46
C GLU A 66 13.71 20.55 -2.01
N VAL A 67 12.77 20.93 -2.89
CA VAL A 67 11.86 19.99 -3.53
C VAL A 67 12.62 19.04 -4.46
N TYR A 68 13.60 19.55 -5.22
CA TYR A 68 14.46 18.73 -6.07
C TYR A 68 15.24 17.71 -5.23
N LEU A 69 15.86 18.13 -4.13
CA LEU A 69 16.63 17.25 -3.25
C LEU A 69 15.75 16.12 -2.69
N LYS A 70 14.55 16.45 -2.19
CA LYS A 70 13.57 15.45 -1.70
C LYS A 70 13.17 14.48 -2.81
N ALA A 71 12.81 15.00 -3.98
CA ALA A 71 12.34 14.21 -5.11
C ALA A 71 13.44 13.30 -5.69
N ASP A 72 14.67 13.80 -5.87
CA ASP A 72 15.79 13.00 -6.38
C ASP A 72 16.19 11.90 -5.40
N THR A 73 16.28 12.22 -4.11
CA THR A 73 16.58 11.23 -3.06
C THR A 73 15.54 10.12 -3.04
N LEU A 74 14.24 10.48 -3.09
CA LEU A 74 13.14 9.51 -3.13
C LEU A 74 13.22 8.63 -4.38
N ASN A 75 13.42 9.23 -5.55
CA ASN A 75 13.51 8.50 -6.81
C ASN A 75 14.65 7.48 -6.80
N ARG A 76 15.83 7.86 -6.31
CA ARG A 76 17.00 6.97 -6.20
C ARG A 76 16.76 5.84 -5.20
N TYR A 77 16.18 6.15 -4.04
CA TYR A 77 16.02 5.16 -2.97
C TYR A 77 14.94 4.12 -3.26
N TYR A 78 13.88 4.51 -3.97
CA TYR A 78 12.74 3.65 -4.25
C TYR A 78 12.57 3.25 -5.72
N SER A 79 13.55 3.65 -6.58
CA SER A 79 13.54 3.31 -8.02
C SER A 79 12.17 3.61 -8.67
N THR A 80 11.68 4.84 -8.45
CA THR A 80 10.37 5.23 -8.98
C THR A 80 10.39 5.56 -10.46
N ASN A 81 11.58 5.50 -11.09
CA ASN A 81 11.81 5.62 -12.54
C ASN A 81 11.36 6.96 -13.13
N ILE A 82 11.53 8.05 -12.38
CA ILE A 82 11.31 9.40 -12.89
C ILE A 82 12.58 9.88 -13.59
N PHE A 83 12.49 10.06 -14.91
CA PHE A 83 13.65 10.53 -15.70
C PHE A 83 13.86 12.04 -15.58
N SER A 84 12.79 12.83 -15.46
CA SER A 84 12.87 14.30 -15.35
C SER A 84 12.52 14.77 -13.94
N ILE A 85 13.46 14.62 -13.00
CA ILE A 85 13.30 15.07 -11.61
C ILE A 85 13.11 16.58 -11.52
N LEU A 86 13.80 17.36 -12.37
CA LEU A 86 13.64 18.80 -12.41
C LEU A 86 12.21 19.22 -12.78
N SER A 87 11.62 18.55 -13.79
CA SER A 87 10.22 18.81 -14.16
C SER A 87 9.24 18.41 -13.06
N MET A 88 9.52 17.30 -12.39
CA MET A 88 8.73 16.85 -11.23
C MET A 88 8.80 17.89 -10.10
N ALA A 89 9.99 18.35 -9.73
CA ALA A 89 10.17 19.34 -8.67
C ALA A 89 9.48 20.68 -9.01
N LYS A 90 9.63 21.18 -10.26
CA LYS A 90 8.92 22.37 -10.73
C LYS A 90 7.40 22.19 -10.65
N GLY A 91 6.89 21.04 -11.07
CA GLY A 91 5.45 20.78 -10.99
C GLY A 91 4.94 20.75 -9.56
N ILE A 92 5.66 20.12 -8.63
CA ILE A 92 5.29 20.06 -7.21
C ILE A 92 5.14 21.48 -6.63
N ILE A 93 6.08 22.39 -6.87
CA ILE A 93 6.03 23.77 -6.37
C ILE A 93 4.79 24.52 -6.87
N HIS A 94 4.30 24.19 -8.08
CA HIS A 94 3.16 24.87 -8.69
C HIS A 94 1.80 24.29 -8.28
N ILE A 95 1.76 23.20 -7.49
CA ILE A 95 0.50 22.68 -6.96
C ILE A 95 -0.06 23.68 -5.93
N PRO A 96 -1.28 24.18 -6.10
CA PRO A 96 -1.89 25.09 -5.13
C PRO A 96 -1.98 24.46 -3.74
N ASP A 97 -1.64 25.25 -2.72
CA ASP A 97 -1.77 24.89 -1.29
C ASP A 97 -1.14 23.55 -0.90
N ILE A 98 -0.08 23.15 -1.61
CA ILE A 98 0.53 21.81 -1.45
C ILE A 98 0.86 21.49 0.00
N ASP A 99 1.45 22.41 0.75
CA ASP A 99 1.88 22.16 2.13
C ASP A 99 0.68 21.97 3.06
N GLN A 100 -0.37 22.76 2.89
CA GLN A 100 -1.61 22.61 3.64
C GLN A 100 -2.32 21.29 3.28
N ARG A 101 -2.37 20.94 2.00
CA ARG A 101 -2.95 19.68 1.53
C ARG A 101 -2.19 18.47 2.07
N LEU A 102 -0.85 18.53 2.14
CA LEU A 102 0.00 17.50 2.76
C LEU A 102 -0.31 17.35 4.25
N GLN A 103 -0.39 18.45 4.99
CA GLN A 103 -0.72 18.45 6.41
C GLN A 103 -2.11 17.86 6.69
N ASN A 104 -3.08 18.22 5.87
CA ASN A 104 -4.47 17.76 6.00
C ASN A 104 -4.66 16.29 5.54
N GLY A 105 -3.67 15.68 4.92
CA GLY A 105 -3.77 14.31 4.39
C GLY A 105 -4.74 14.19 3.21
N ASP A 106 -4.82 15.24 2.37
CA ASP A 106 -5.68 15.30 1.19
C ASP A 106 -5.31 14.22 0.17
N PRO A 107 -6.14 13.17 -0.03
CA PRO A 107 -5.81 12.08 -0.94
C PRO A 107 -5.77 12.51 -2.40
N THR A 108 -6.45 13.60 -2.77
CA THR A 108 -6.46 14.11 -4.14
C THR A 108 -5.12 14.73 -4.52
N LEU A 109 -4.25 15.06 -3.54
CA LEU A 109 -2.89 15.50 -3.80
C LEU A 109 -2.02 14.37 -4.40
N VAL A 110 -2.28 13.12 -4.06
CA VAL A 110 -1.59 11.98 -4.69
C VAL A 110 -2.05 11.81 -6.13
N LYS A 111 -3.36 11.71 -6.34
CA LYS A 111 -3.98 11.61 -7.65
C LYS A 111 -5.41 12.14 -7.63
N ASP A 112 -5.67 13.14 -8.44
CA ASP A 112 -7.01 13.72 -8.61
C ASP A 112 -7.60 13.26 -9.95
N ASN A 113 -8.57 12.36 -9.89
CA ASN A 113 -9.26 11.87 -11.07
C ASN A 113 -10.27 12.89 -11.64
N THR A 114 -10.53 14.01 -10.94
CA THR A 114 -11.49 15.04 -11.31
C THR A 114 -10.85 16.30 -11.88
N LYS A 115 -9.58 16.59 -11.47
CA LYS A 115 -8.85 17.81 -11.86
C LYS A 115 -7.44 17.43 -12.31
N PRO A 116 -7.22 17.16 -13.60
CA PRO A 116 -5.88 16.88 -14.13
C PRO A 116 -4.87 17.98 -13.77
N ASN A 117 -3.62 17.59 -13.53
CA ASN A 117 -2.52 18.48 -13.18
C ASN A 117 -2.63 19.21 -11.82
N ASN A 118 -3.55 18.79 -10.95
CA ASN A 118 -3.67 19.30 -9.59
C ASN A 118 -3.17 18.29 -8.55
N ASP A 119 -2.40 17.31 -8.99
CA ASP A 119 -1.86 16.22 -8.18
C ASP A 119 -0.42 15.88 -8.60
N ILE A 120 0.29 15.16 -7.72
CA ILE A 120 1.70 14.82 -7.93
C ILE A 120 1.85 13.72 -8.99
N ALA A 121 0.92 12.79 -9.09
CA ALA A 121 1.05 11.64 -9.99
C ALA A 121 1.01 12.03 -11.46
N THR A 122 0.34 13.13 -11.81
CA THR A 122 0.11 13.55 -13.20
C THR A 122 0.97 14.71 -13.67
N ILE A 123 1.90 15.23 -12.85
CA ILE A 123 2.79 16.36 -13.20
C ILE A 123 3.52 16.11 -14.52
N ILE A 124 4.03 14.90 -14.75
CA ILE A 124 4.73 14.59 -15.99
C ILE A 124 3.75 14.03 -16.99
N SER A 125 3.52 14.77 -18.07
CA SER A 125 2.60 14.39 -19.14
C SER A 125 2.94 13.01 -19.75
N GLY A 126 1.90 12.24 -20.05
CA GLY A 126 2.04 10.91 -20.65
C GLY A 126 2.43 9.79 -19.68
N HIS A 127 2.70 10.10 -18.42
CA HIS A 127 3.06 9.13 -17.39
C HIS A 127 2.28 9.36 -16.10
N THR A 128 1.89 8.27 -15.46
CA THR A 128 1.31 8.35 -14.10
C THR A 128 2.36 7.90 -13.09
N ASN A 129 2.90 8.85 -12.32
CA ASN A 129 3.94 8.63 -11.33
C ASN A 129 3.35 8.30 -9.95
N TYR A 130 2.35 7.41 -9.94
CA TYR A 130 1.52 7.11 -8.78
C TYR A 130 2.32 6.64 -7.55
N SER A 131 3.24 5.69 -7.77
CA SER A 131 4.10 5.17 -6.69
C SER A 131 5.05 6.23 -6.11
N PHE A 132 5.52 7.17 -6.93
CA PHE A 132 6.29 8.32 -6.46
C PHE A 132 5.40 9.24 -5.61
N ALA A 133 4.24 9.63 -6.12
CA ALA A 133 3.32 10.54 -5.46
C ALA A 133 2.93 10.05 -4.06
N THR A 134 2.57 8.76 -3.93
CA THR A 134 2.24 8.18 -2.61
C THR A 134 3.41 8.26 -1.63
N LYS A 135 4.64 8.01 -2.08
CA LYS A 135 5.83 8.05 -1.24
C LYS A 135 6.24 9.48 -0.87
N TYR A 136 6.07 10.43 -1.81
CA TYR A 136 6.32 11.84 -1.54
C TYR A 136 5.37 12.38 -0.47
N CYS A 137 4.07 12.13 -0.60
CA CYS A 137 3.09 12.50 0.42
C CYS A 137 3.34 11.81 1.76
N ALA A 138 3.66 10.51 1.75
CA ALA A 138 3.97 9.76 2.97
C ALA A 138 5.26 10.23 3.66
N CYS A 139 6.23 10.79 2.92
CA CYS A 139 7.42 11.38 3.50
C CYS A 139 7.08 12.61 4.36
N HIS A 140 6.13 13.43 3.89
CA HIS A 140 5.69 14.63 4.60
C HIS A 140 4.68 14.32 5.72
N ASN A 141 3.76 13.35 5.50
CA ASN A 141 2.74 12.98 6.49
C ASN A 141 2.51 11.45 6.50
N PRO A 142 3.38 10.69 7.17
CA PRO A 142 3.31 9.22 7.20
C PRO A 142 2.07 8.68 7.95
N ALA A 143 1.36 9.52 8.71
CA ALA A 143 0.14 9.14 9.39
C ALA A 143 -1.09 9.21 8.49
N ALA A 144 -1.05 10.02 7.43
CA ALA A 144 -2.20 10.27 6.55
C ALA A 144 -2.12 9.55 5.21
N TYR A 145 -0.90 9.19 4.73
CA TYR A 145 -0.71 8.65 3.39
C TYR A 145 -0.13 7.24 3.39
N PRO A 146 -0.94 6.19 3.16
CA PRO A 146 -0.43 4.86 2.87
C PRO A 146 0.35 4.84 1.55
N ILE A 147 1.49 4.14 1.55
CA ILE A 147 2.33 4.01 0.36
C ILE A 147 1.76 2.94 -0.57
N TYR A 148 1.57 3.29 -1.85
CA TYR A 148 1.27 2.30 -2.88
C TYR A 148 2.56 1.62 -3.37
N ASP A 149 2.57 0.31 -3.26
CA ASP A 149 3.57 -0.58 -3.84
C ASP A 149 2.88 -1.81 -4.41
N ASN A 150 3.42 -2.37 -5.50
CA ASN A 150 2.85 -3.57 -6.12
C ASN A 150 2.84 -4.78 -5.16
N ILE A 151 3.78 -4.85 -4.20
CA ILE A 151 3.81 -5.92 -3.21
C ILE A 151 2.64 -5.79 -2.25
N VAL A 152 2.37 -4.56 -1.80
CA VAL A 152 1.23 -4.26 -0.92
C VAL A 152 -0.10 -4.50 -1.65
N ALA A 153 -0.20 -4.07 -2.91
CA ALA A 153 -1.39 -4.34 -3.72
C ALA A 153 -1.62 -5.85 -3.95
N ASP A 154 -0.55 -6.61 -4.22
CA ASP A 154 -0.61 -8.07 -4.37
C ASP A 154 -1.03 -8.75 -3.06
N PHE A 155 -0.58 -8.23 -1.92
CA PHE A 155 -1.01 -8.68 -0.59
C PHE A 155 -2.52 -8.49 -0.40
N PHE A 156 -3.06 -7.30 -0.64
CA PHE A 156 -4.51 -7.07 -0.54
C PHE A 156 -5.31 -7.95 -1.49
N VAL A 157 -4.85 -8.11 -2.74
CA VAL A 157 -5.48 -9.02 -3.70
C VAL A 157 -5.50 -10.46 -3.18
N ALA A 158 -4.43 -10.93 -2.56
CA ALA A 158 -4.37 -12.27 -1.98
C ALA A 158 -5.33 -12.40 -0.78
N ALA A 159 -5.40 -11.39 0.09
CA ALA A 159 -6.30 -11.35 1.23
C ALA A 159 -7.78 -11.40 0.81
N ILE A 160 -8.13 -10.67 -0.24
CA ILE A 160 -9.48 -10.65 -0.81
C ILE A 160 -9.81 -12.00 -1.47
N LYS A 161 -8.90 -12.58 -2.25
CA LYS A 161 -9.10 -13.89 -2.90
C LYS A 161 -9.28 -15.04 -1.92
N SER A 162 -8.64 -14.97 -0.77
CA SER A 162 -8.76 -15.97 0.28
C SER A 162 -10.01 -15.80 1.15
N GLU A 163 -10.85 -14.80 0.83
CA GLU A 163 -12.08 -14.46 1.56
C GLU A 163 -11.86 -14.07 3.04
N HIS A 164 -10.59 -13.77 3.41
CA HIS A 164 -10.26 -13.37 4.76
C HIS A 164 -10.36 -11.84 4.97
N PHE A 165 -10.37 -11.07 3.90
CA PHE A 165 -10.54 -9.63 3.95
C PHE A 165 -11.69 -9.18 3.05
N THR A 166 -12.57 -8.36 3.62
CA THR A 166 -13.67 -7.71 2.90
C THR A 166 -13.81 -6.25 3.33
N SER A 167 -14.34 -5.43 2.45
CA SER A 167 -14.62 -4.02 2.70
C SER A 167 -15.86 -3.64 1.91
N PRO A 168 -16.70 -2.71 2.40
CA PRO A 168 -17.82 -2.17 1.62
C PRO A 168 -17.41 -1.65 0.25
N ALA A 169 -16.21 -1.10 0.14
CA ALA A 169 -15.67 -0.55 -1.11
C ALA A 169 -15.46 -1.59 -2.22
N ILE A 170 -15.33 -2.89 -1.88
CA ILE A 170 -15.06 -3.95 -2.87
C ILE A 170 -16.28 -4.81 -3.20
N ILE A 171 -17.43 -4.57 -2.58
CA ILE A 171 -18.64 -5.35 -2.82
C ILE A 171 -19.06 -5.23 -4.28
N GLY A 172 -19.28 -6.35 -4.95
CA GLY A 172 -19.69 -6.41 -6.36
C GLY A 172 -18.56 -6.19 -7.37
N LEU A 173 -17.32 -5.96 -6.93
CA LEU A 173 -16.17 -5.82 -7.82
C LEU A 173 -15.43 -7.15 -8.00
N SER A 174 -15.00 -7.42 -9.22
CA SER A 174 -14.05 -8.51 -9.47
C SER A 174 -12.66 -8.15 -8.96
N VAL A 175 -11.85 -9.16 -8.67
CA VAL A 175 -10.47 -8.97 -8.19
C VAL A 175 -9.62 -8.13 -9.17
N SER A 176 -9.85 -8.28 -10.47
CA SER A 176 -9.16 -7.47 -11.49
C SER A 176 -9.58 -6.00 -11.43
N GLN A 177 -10.85 -5.70 -11.21
CA GLN A 177 -11.35 -4.34 -11.03
C GLN A 177 -10.78 -3.72 -9.76
N ILE A 178 -10.79 -4.45 -8.64
CA ILE A 178 -10.21 -3.99 -7.37
C ILE A 178 -8.73 -3.63 -7.56
N ARG A 179 -7.94 -4.52 -8.19
CA ARG A 179 -6.52 -4.26 -8.45
C ARG A 179 -6.32 -3.03 -9.32
N ASN A 180 -7.13 -2.88 -10.37
CA ASN A 180 -7.06 -1.72 -11.26
C ASN A 180 -7.44 -0.42 -10.54
N GLN A 181 -8.48 -0.45 -9.70
CA GLN A 181 -8.87 0.73 -8.90
C GLN A 181 -7.78 1.11 -7.91
N MET A 182 -7.22 0.17 -7.13
CA MET A 182 -6.10 0.46 -6.22
C MET A 182 -4.92 1.15 -6.91
N LYS A 183 -4.67 0.85 -8.19
CA LYS A 183 -3.59 1.44 -8.97
C LYS A 183 -3.92 2.84 -9.51
N ASN A 184 -5.20 3.15 -9.68
CA ASN A 184 -5.64 4.33 -10.41
C ASN A 184 -6.43 5.33 -9.55
N ASP A 185 -6.87 4.92 -8.37
CA ASP A 185 -7.67 5.73 -7.45
C ASP A 185 -7.08 5.64 -6.05
N TYR A 186 -6.54 6.76 -5.58
CA TYR A 186 -5.87 6.78 -4.28
C TYR A 186 -6.86 6.83 -3.12
N VAL A 187 -8.04 7.41 -3.31
CA VAL A 187 -9.10 7.39 -2.28
C VAL A 187 -9.52 5.96 -2.04
N PHE A 188 -9.83 5.22 -3.11
CA PHE A 188 -10.16 3.81 -3.03
C PHE A 188 -9.04 2.97 -2.38
N TYR A 189 -7.78 3.21 -2.75
CA TYR A 189 -6.64 2.51 -2.14
C TYR A 189 -6.53 2.78 -0.63
N LYS A 190 -6.67 4.04 -0.21
CA LYS A 190 -6.63 4.45 1.19
C LYS A 190 -7.78 3.83 1.99
N ASP A 191 -8.99 3.73 1.40
CA ASP A 191 -10.15 3.09 2.02
C ASP A 191 -9.94 1.59 2.24
N ILE A 192 -9.40 0.88 1.25
CA ILE A 192 -9.00 -0.54 1.38
C ILE A 192 -7.99 -0.70 2.51
N TYR A 193 -6.98 0.14 2.54
CA TYR A 193 -5.93 0.08 3.55
C TYR A 193 -6.49 0.32 4.96
N THR A 194 -7.33 1.34 5.11
CA THR A 194 -7.98 1.69 6.38
C THR A 194 -8.91 0.58 6.85
N ALA A 195 -9.74 0.01 5.97
CA ALA A 195 -10.61 -1.10 6.29
C ALA A 195 -9.81 -2.33 6.75
N PHE A 196 -8.68 -2.62 6.11
CA PHE A 196 -7.77 -3.69 6.54
C PHE A 196 -7.22 -3.44 7.95
N MET A 197 -6.76 -2.23 8.22
CA MET A 197 -6.26 -1.87 9.56
C MET A 197 -7.35 -2.02 10.63
N GLN A 198 -8.57 -1.64 10.34
CA GLN A 198 -9.71 -1.79 11.23
C GLN A 198 -10.04 -3.26 11.48
N GLN A 199 -10.18 -4.04 10.42
CA GLN A 199 -10.57 -5.46 10.51
C GLN A 199 -9.55 -6.27 11.33
N TYR A 200 -8.25 -5.96 11.24
CA TYR A 200 -7.18 -6.70 11.90
C TYR A 200 -6.61 -6.03 13.16
N ASN A 201 -7.31 -5.03 13.69
CA ASN A 201 -6.94 -4.30 14.90
C ASN A 201 -5.54 -3.65 14.83
N LEU A 202 -5.21 -3.04 13.71
CA LEU A 202 -3.93 -2.37 13.45
C LEU A 202 -4.00 -0.84 13.60
N THR A 203 -5.12 -0.29 14.01
CA THR A 203 -5.38 1.17 14.05
C THR A 203 -4.52 1.94 15.06
N SER A 204 -3.88 1.24 16.00
CA SER A 204 -2.88 1.83 16.90
C SER A 204 -1.51 2.07 16.23
N LEU A 205 -1.31 1.53 15.02
CA LEU A 205 -0.11 1.72 14.22
C LEU A 205 -0.35 2.82 13.17
N THR A 206 0.72 3.52 12.79
CA THR A 206 0.68 4.43 11.64
C THR A 206 0.65 3.64 10.34
N PHE A 207 0.16 4.23 9.24
CA PHE A 207 0.22 3.62 7.91
C PHE A 207 1.64 3.15 7.57
N ARG A 208 2.66 3.91 7.95
CA ARG A 208 4.05 3.53 7.70
C ARG A 208 4.48 2.26 8.42
N LYS A 209 4.08 2.07 9.67
CA LYS A 209 4.38 0.85 10.42
C LYS A 209 3.65 -0.35 9.83
N VAL A 210 2.38 -0.17 9.48
CA VAL A 210 1.60 -1.23 8.81
C VAL A 210 2.16 -1.54 7.42
N ASP A 211 2.64 -0.54 6.67
CA ASP A 211 3.32 -0.74 5.38
C ASP A 211 4.56 -1.64 5.53
N TRP A 212 5.39 -1.41 6.52
CA TRP A 212 6.53 -2.29 6.78
C TRP A 212 6.13 -3.72 7.09
N TYR A 213 5.08 -3.91 7.89
CA TYR A 213 4.54 -5.23 8.19
C TYR A 213 3.99 -5.91 6.92
N ILE A 214 3.08 -5.24 6.20
CA ILE A 214 2.46 -5.77 4.98
C ILE A 214 3.51 -6.04 3.89
N TRP A 215 4.47 -5.15 3.70
CA TRP A 215 5.52 -5.32 2.70
C TRP A 215 6.41 -6.54 3.03
N THR A 216 6.75 -6.75 4.31
CA THR A 216 7.49 -7.92 4.76
C THR A 216 6.67 -9.20 4.54
N ALA A 217 5.41 -9.19 4.93
CA ALA A 217 4.48 -10.30 4.72
C ALA A 217 4.25 -10.59 3.22
N GLY A 218 4.08 -9.53 2.42
CA GLY A 218 3.91 -9.65 0.97
C GLY A 218 5.14 -10.21 0.25
N LYS A 219 6.34 -9.91 0.73
CA LYS A 219 7.58 -10.53 0.25
C LYS A 219 7.61 -12.03 0.57
N LEU A 220 7.21 -12.39 1.78
CA LEU A 220 7.10 -13.80 2.18
C LEU A 220 6.07 -14.52 1.31
N LEU A 221 4.91 -13.93 1.08
CA LEU A 221 3.86 -14.46 0.21
C LEU A 221 4.38 -14.69 -1.21
N LYS A 222 5.09 -13.74 -1.80
CA LYS A 222 5.69 -13.90 -3.14
C LYS A 222 6.75 -15.00 -3.19
N GLY A 223 7.43 -15.26 -2.10
CA GLY A 223 8.38 -16.37 -2.01
C GLY A 223 7.72 -17.75 -1.84
N LEU A 224 6.47 -17.79 -1.39
CA LEU A 224 5.66 -19.00 -1.20
C LEU A 224 4.76 -19.31 -2.40
N LEU A 225 4.42 -18.31 -3.21
CA LEU A 225 3.65 -18.53 -4.44
C LEU A 225 4.58 -19.14 -5.51
N PRO A 226 4.10 -20.09 -6.31
CA PRO A 226 4.86 -20.58 -7.46
C PRO A 226 5.22 -19.39 -8.34
N ALA A 227 6.49 -19.28 -8.73
CA ALA A 227 7.02 -18.17 -9.48
C ALA A 227 6.16 -17.91 -10.73
N PRO A 228 5.70 -16.67 -10.98
CA PRO A 228 5.16 -16.34 -12.30
C PRO A 228 6.27 -16.57 -13.31
N SER A 229 5.90 -17.22 -14.42
CA SER A 229 6.78 -17.57 -15.52
C SER A 229 7.77 -16.44 -15.87
N LYS A 230 9.04 -16.83 -15.94
CA LYS A 230 10.18 -16.25 -16.69
C LYS A 230 10.23 -14.72 -16.79
N ASN A 231 11.23 -14.14 -16.20
CA ASN A 231 11.81 -12.80 -16.36
C ASN A 231 11.65 -11.79 -15.21
N ARG A 232 11.98 -12.16 -13.97
CA ARG A 232 12.33 -11.13 -12.98
C ARG A 232 13.50 -11.59 -12.12
N SER A 233 14.66 -11.02 -12.40
CA SER A 233 15.94 -11.21 -11.68
C SER A 233 15.93 -10.77 -10.20
N SER A 234 14.84 -10.23 -9.69
CA SER A 234 14.70 -9.79 -8.30
C SER A 234 14.32 -10.91 -7.30
N VAL A 235 14.06 -12.12 -7.78
CA VAL A 235 13.63 -13.26 -6.95
C VAL A 235 14.82 -13.83 -6.12
N ASN A 236 16.04 -13.71 -6.61
CA ASN A 236 17.18 -14.43 -6.05
C ASN A 236 17.74 -13.88 -4.73
N VAL A 237 17.51 -12.60 -4.42
CA VAL A 237 18.00 -11.99 -3.17
C VAL A 237 17.22 -12.46 -1.94
N TRP A 238 15.96 -12.87 -2.12
CA TRP A 238 15.04 -13.24 -1.04
C TRP A 238 14.98 -14.74 -0.74
N THR A 239 15.34 -15.59 -1.71
CA THR A 239 15.37 -17.05 -1.50
C THR A 239 16.46 -17.47 -0.51
N ALA A 240 17.58 -16.76 -0.46
CA ALA A 240 18.64 -17.01 0.52
C ALA A 240 18.27 -16.61 1.95
N GLY A 241 17.25 -15.76 2.14
CA GLY A 241 16.79 -15.27 3.43
C GLY A 241 15.62 -16.05 4.04
N LYS A 242 15.05 -17.05 3.35
CA LYS A 242 13.88 -17.82 3.82
C LYS A 242 14.04 -18.42 5.21
N SER A 243 15.23 -18.86 5.57
CA SER A 243 15.51 -19.44 6.87
C SER A 243 15.61 -18.43 8.01
N LYS A 244 15.75 -17.14 7.69
CA LYS A 244 15.89 -16.02 8.66
C LYS A 244 14.66 -15.13 8.75
N MET A 245 13.64 -15.36 7.91
CA MET A 245 12.38 -14.63 8.04
C MET A 245 11.60 -15.14 9.25
N PRO A 246 10.98 -14.23 10.02
CA PRO A 246 10.15 -14.67 11.13
C PRO A 246 9.05 -15.56 10.59
N GLN A 247 8.72 -16.56 11.35
CA GLN A 247 7.48 -17.26 11.11
C GLN A 247 6.35 -16.27 11.37
N LEU A 248 5.49 -16.09 10.37
CA LEU A 248 4.28 -15.32 10.47
C LEU A 248 3.09 -16.29 10.65
N PRO A 249 2.91 -16.91 11.84
CA PRO A 249 1.96 -18.00 12.01
C PRO A 249 0.53 -17.54 11.79
N GLN A 250 0.15 -16.36 12.28
CA GLN A 250 -1.19 -15.81 12.09
C GLN A 250 -1.44 -15.44 10.63
N PHE A 251 -0.43 -14.85 9.97
CA PHE A 251 -0.47 -14.57 8.55
C PHE A 251 -0.61 -15.84 7.70
N LYS A 252 0.19 -16.89 8.01
CA LYS A 252 0.07 -18.19 7.33
C LYS A 252 -1.31 -18.81 7.51
N GLN A 253 -1.84 -18.78 8.71
CA GLN A 253 -3.17 -19.29 9.01
C GLN A 253 -4.24 -18.52 8.23
N LEU A 254 -4.17 -17.18 8.19
CA LEU A 254 -5.11 -16.34 7.46
C LEU A 254 -5.13 -16.64 5.96
N PHE A 255 -3.99 -16.90 5.35
CA PHE A 255 -3.90 -17.13 3.91
C PHE A 255 -3.82 -18.61 3.54
N GLN A 256 -4.06 -19.55 4.49
CA GLN A 256 -3.99 -21.00 4.28
C GLN A 256 -2.69 -21.42 3.57
N LEU A 257 -1.59 -20.73 3.91
CA LEU A 257 -0.28 -21.05 3.37
C LEU A 257 0.33 -22.18 4.20
N VAL A 258 0.45 -23.34 3.63
CA VAL A 258 1.03 -24.53 4.25
C VAL A 258 2.56 -24.48 4.23
#